data_edeb9600770be31fc0e7949a7a167d44
#
_entry.id   edeb9600770be31fc0e7949a7a167d44
#
_cell.length_a   1.000
_cell.length_b   1.000
_cell.length_c   1.000
_cell.angle_alpha   90.00
_cell.angle_beta   90.00
_cell.angle_gamma   90.00
#
_symmetry.space_group_name_H-M   'P 1'
#
loop_
_entity.id
_entity.type
_entity.pdbx_description
1 polymer ?
#
loop_
_entity_poly.entity_id
_entity_poly.type
_entity_poly.pdbx_seq_one_letter_code
_entity_poly.pdbx_strand_id
1 'polypeptide(L)'
;MGEDHLNMTGYCGLYCEDCVFKKGTINDLAQQLVEEFNNVRFDKIVEVIPFIDAEKYRQTREFLDSIGPLKCTGCRESIRSQFCDVANCARENEIQGCWECNEFSACPKMDFLAHVHGDAHVKNLEKIKDAGLEEWIRGGPLW
;
A
#
# COMPACT_ATOMS: atom_id res chain seq x y z
N MET A 1 17.61 -6.71 14.20
CA MET A 1 16.60 -5.72 14.64
C MET A 1 16.60 -4.48 13.74
N GLY A 2 17.72 -3.85 13.47
CA GLY A 2 17.76 -2.66 12.61
C GLY A 2 17.37 -2.89 11.16
N GLU A 3 17.75 -4.02 10.56
CA GLU A 3 17.37 -4.38 9.19
C GLU A 3 15.87 -4.65 9.06
N ASP A 4 15.26 -5.29 10.05
CA ASP A 4 13.82 -5.57 10.03
C ASP A 4 13.01 -4.27 10.06
N HIS A 5 13.41 -3.30 10.90
CA HIS A 5 12.76 -1.99 10.97
C HIS A 5 12.86 -1.21 9.65
N LEU A 6 14.02 -1.26 9.02
CA LEU A 6 14.24 -0.63 7.72
C LEU A 6 13.35 -1.27 6.64
N ASN A 7 13.27 -2.59 6.58
CA ASN A 7 12.46 -3.32 5.61
C ASN A 7 10.96 -3.08 5.78
N MET A 8 10.51 -2.79 7.00
CA MET A 8 9.13 -2.42 7.31
C MET A 8 8.81 -0.94 7.07
N THR A 9 9.78 -0.15 6.62
CA THR A 9 9.61 1.30 6.41
C THR A 9 9.72 1.62 4.92
N GLY A 10 8.68 2.24 4.37
CA GLY A 10 8.72 2.78 3.01
C GLY A 10 9.74 3.92 2.88
N TYR A 11 10.28 4.11 1.71
CA TYR A 11 11.18 5.25 1.43
C TYR A 11 10.54 6.60 1.76
N CYS A 12 9.22 6.69 1.63
CA CYS A 12 8.42 7.89 1.91
C CYS A 12 8.07 8.10 3.39
N GLY A 13 8.53 7.24 4.30
CA GLY A 13 8.24 7.34 5.72
C GLY A 13 6.89 6.74 6.16
N LEU A 14 6.22 5.97 5.31
CA LEU A 14 5.04 5.20 5.72
C LEU A 14 5.47 3.84 6.26
N TYR A 15 4.73 3.36 7.26
CA TYR A 15 5.00 2.07 7.91
C TYR A 15 4.27 0.94 7.18
N CYS A 16 5.01 -0.06 6.72
CA CYS A 16 4.46 -1.16 5.93
C CYS A 16 3.41 -1.99 6.68
N GLU A 17 3.52 -2.13 8.00
CA GLU A 17 2.54 -2.88 8.80
C GLU A 17 1.16 -2.21 8.84
N ASP A 18 1.09 -0.90 8.56
CA ASP A 18 -0.17 -0.18 8.43
C ASP A 18 -0.71 -0.18 7.00
N CYS A 19 0.10 -0.55 6.03
CA CYS A 19 -0.26 -0.54 4.62
C CYS A 19 -1.32 -1.60 4.30
N VAL A 20 -2.41 -1.18 3.65
CA VAL A 20 -3.52 -2.08 3.27
C VAL A 20 -3.07 -3.21 2.36
N PHE A 21 -2.12 -2.97 1.46
CA PHE A 21 -1.58 -3.99 0.56
C PHE A 21 -0.58 -4.93 1.24
N LYS A 22 0.13 -4.47 2.25
CA LYS A 22 1.01 -5.34 3.06
C LYS A 22 0.20 -6.22 4.01
N LYS A 23 -0.79 -5.67 4.67
CA LYS A 23 -1.77 -6.43 5.47
C LYS A 23 -2.49 -7.47 4.63
N GLY A 24 -2.89 -7.10 3.43
CA GLY A 24 -3.51 -7.99 2.47
C GLY A 24 -4.94 -8.42 2.81
N THR A 25 -5.58 -7.84 3.82
CA THR A 25 -6.93 -8.20 4.25
C THR A 25 -7.96 -7.97 3.13
N ILE A 26 -7.89 -6.82 2.46
CA ILE A 26 -8.79 -6.51 1.32
C ILE A 26 -8.56 -7.51 0.18
N ASN A 27 -7.32 -7.84 -0.10
CA ASN A 27 -6.96 -8.80 -1.14
C ASN A 27 -7.50 -10.20 -0.83
N ASP A 28 -7.36 -10.66 0.41
CA ASP A 28 -7.86 -11.96 0.85
C ASP A 28 -9.40 -12.03 0.80
N LEU A 29 -10.07 -10.98 1.24
CA LEU A 29 -11.53 -10.90 1.17
C LEU A 29 -12.03 -10.88 -0.28
N ALA A 30 -11.34 -10.18 -1.17
CA ALA A 30 -11.66 -10.17 -2.60
C ALA A 30 -11.55 -11.58 -3.19
N GLN A 31 -10.47 -12.31 -2.89
CA GLN A 31 -10.28 -13.67 -3.35
C GLN A 31 -11.34 -14.63 -2.78
N GLN A 32 -11.64 -14.53 -1.49
CA GLN A 32 -12.68 -15.34 -0.84
C GLN A 32 -14.06 -15.10 -1.49
N LEU A 33 -14.39 -13.83 -1.77
CA LEU A 33 -15.66 -13.52 -2.43
C LEU A 33 -15.73 -14.08 -3.85
N VAL A 34 -14.63 -14.01 -4.60
CA VAL A 34 -14.52 -14.62 -5.92
C VAL A 34 -14.72 -16.15 -5.85
N GLU A 35 -14.10 -16.82 -4.87
CA GLU A 35 -14.27 -18.25 -4.65
C GLU A 35 -15.73 -18.61 -4.35
N GLU A 36 -16.40 -17.83 -3.49
CA GLU A 36 -17.81 -18.04 -3.19
C GLU A 36 -18.71 -17.84 -4.42
N PHE A 37 -18.46 -16.82 -5.22
CA PHE A 37 -19.17 -16.63 -6.49
C PHE A 37 -19.00 -17.83 -7.42
N ASN A 38 -17.80 -18.39 -7.49
CA ASN A 38 -17.55 -19.60 -8.30
C ASN A 38 -18.25 -20.83 -7.74
N ASN A 39 -18.19 -21.05 -6.42
CA ASN A 39 -18.76 -22.22 -5.75
C ASN A 39 -20.27 -22.31 -5.95
N VAL A 40 -20.97 -21.18 -5.88
CA VAL A 40 -22.43 -21.15 -6.03
C VAL A 40 -22.89 -20.87 -7.48
N ARG A 41 -21.97 -20.78 -8.42
CA ARG A 41 -22.29 -20.43 -9.82
C ARG A 41 -23.10 -19.12 -9.88
N PHE A 42 -22.62 -18.09 -9.20
CA PHE A 42 -23.34 -16.82 -9.08
C PHE A 42 -23.56 -16.15 -10.45
N ASP A 43 -22.68 -16.39 -11.41
CA ASP A 43 -22.85 -16.01 -12.82
C ASP A 43 -24.19 -16.49 -13.39
N LYS A 44 -24.61 -17.71 -13.05
CA LYS A 44 -25.90 -18.28 -13.48
C LYS A 44 -27.09 -17.75 -12.68
N ILE A 45 -26.87 -17.47 -11.39
CA ILE A 45 -27.90 -16.86 -10.55
C ILE A 45 -28.26 -15.47 -11.08
N VAL A 46 -27.28 -14.67 -11.46
CA VAL A 46 -27.49 -13.32 -11.99
C VAL A 46 -28.29 -13.31 -13.30
N GLU A 47 -28.14 -14.35 -14.15
CA GLU A 47 -28.89 -14.47 -15.40
C GLU A 47 -30.42 -14.63 -15.17
N VAL A 48 -30.83 -15.17 -14.04
CA VAL A 48 -32.24 -15.49 -13.76
C VAL A 48 -32.88 -14.59 -12.72
N ILE A 49 -32.11 -13.85 -11.93
CA ILE A 49 -32.63 -12.95 -10.90
C ILE A 49 -32.81 -11.53 -11.45
N PRO A 50 -34.08 -11.05 -11.58
CA PRO A 50 -34.34 -9.78 -12.30
C PRO A 50 -33.92 -8.52 -11.56
N PHE A 51 -33.65 -8.59 -10.24
CA PHE A 51 -33.25 -7.43 -9.43
C PHE A 51 -31.73 -7.32 -9.24
N ILE A 52 -30.94 -8.21 -9.84
CA ILE A 52 -29.47 -8.11 -9.87
C ILE A 52 -29.05 -7.66 -11.27
N ASP A 53 -28.31 -6.56 -11.32
CA ASP A 53 -27.75 -6.02 -12.56
C ASP A 53 -26.54 -6.86 -12.99
N ALA A 54 -26.68 -7.59 -14.09
CA ALA A 54 -25.64 -8.49 -14.60
C ALA A 54 -24.36 -7.74 -15.02
N GLU A 55 -24.49 -6.52 -15.53
CA GLU A 55 -23.33 -5.72 -15.93
C GLU A 55 -22.54 -5.24 -14.70
N LYS A 56 -23.23 -4.81 -13.65
CA LYS A 56 -22.57 -4.44 -12.39
C LYS A 56 -21.89 -5.64 -11.73
N TYR A 57 -22.51 -6.81 -11.80
CA TYR A 57 -21.86 -8.04 -11.32
C TYR A 57 -20.56 -8.30 -12.08
N ARG A 58 -20.57 -8.23 -13.41
CA ARG A 58 -19.40 -8.47 -14.25
C ARG A 58 -18.28 -7.49 -13.93
N GLN A 59 -18.58 -6.19 -13.85
CA GLN A 59 -17.62 -5.15 -13.50
C GLN A 59 -17.05 -5.35 -12.08
N THR A 60 -17.89 -5.71 -11.13
CA THR A 60 -17.46 -6.03 -9.76
C THR A 60 -16.53 -7.23 -9.75
N ARG A 61 -16.86 -8.28 -10.52
CA ARG A 61 -16.02 -9.46 -10.64
C ARG A 61 -14.65 -9.13 -11.20
N GLU A 62 -14.59 -8.37 -12.29
CA GLU A 62 -13.34 -7.90 -12.90
C GLU A 62 -12.49 -7.11 -11.91
N PHE A 63 -13.13 -6.23 -11.14
CA PHE A 63 -12.44 -5.47 -10.10
C PHE A 63 -11.86 -6.37 -9.00
N LEU A 64 -12.64 -7.28 -8.46
CA LEU A 64 -12.18 -8.23 -7.44
C LEU A 64 -11.03 -9.12 -7.93
N ASP A 65 -11.11 -9.61 -9.17
CA ASP A 65 -10.04 -10.37 -9.80
C ASP A 65 -8.75 -9.54 -9.96
N SER A 66 -8.88 -8.23 -10.15
CA SER A 66 -7.74 -7.32 -10.28
C SER A 66 -7.06 -6.99 -8.95
N ILE A 67 -7.83 -6.83 -7.87
CA ILE A 67 -7.27 -6.45 -6.57
C ILE A 67 -6.82 -7.64 -5.72
N GLY A 68 -7.41 -8.83 -5.92
CA GLY A 68 -7.06 -10.02 -5.14
C GLY A 68 -5.56 -10.31 -5.11
N PRO A 69 -4.85 -10.34 -6.25
CA PRO A 69 -3.41 -10.62 -6.29
C PRO A 69 -2.51 -9.45 -5.86
N LEU A 70 -3.06 -8.28 -5.54
CA LEU A 70 -2.28 -7.07 -5.29
C LEU A 70 -1.60 -6.98 -3.90
N LYS A 71 -1.35 -8.08 -3.22
CA LYS A 71 -0.53 -8.08 -1.99
C LYS A 71 0.87 -7.54 -2.25
N CYS A 72 1.41 -6.84 -1.25
CA CYS A 72 2.74 -6.24 -1.33
C CYS A 72 3.69 -6.88 -0.31
N THR A 73 4.93 -7.12 -0.69
CA THR A 73 6.00 -7.63 0.19
C THR A 73 6.76 -6.51 0.91
N GLY A 74 6.49 -5.25 0.56
CA GLY A 74 7.16 -4.07 1.08
C GLY A 74 7.89 -3.30 -0.01
N CYS A 75 8.08 -1.99 0.18
CA CYS A 75 8.65 -1.10 -0.85
C CYS A 75 10.10 -1.45 -1.22
N ARG A 76 10.83 -2.13 -0.35
CA ARG A 76 12.24 -2.48 -0.59
C ARG A 76 12.41 -3.75 -1.40
N GLU A 77 11.46 -4.68 -1.28
CA GLU A 77 11.50 -5.99 -1.93
C GLU A 77 10.55 -6.10 -3.12
N SER A 78 9.47 -5.32 -3.11
CA SER A 78 8.43 -5.42 -4.14
C SER A 78 8.88 -4.84 -5.47
N ILE A 79 8.67 -5.61 -6.53
CA ILE A 79 8.85 -5.13 -7.92
C ILE A 79 7.97 -3.91 -8.24
N ARG A 80 6.83 -3.76 -7.54
CA ARG A 80 5.92 -2.62 -7.74
C ARG A 80 6.53 -1.30 -7.34
N SER A 81 7.48 -1.29 -6.43
CA SER A 81 8.19 -0.07 -6.06
C SER A 81 8.99 0.55 -7.20
N GLN A 82 9.23 -0.20 -8.30
CA GLN A 82 9.84 0.33 -9.53
C GLN A 82 8.95 1.39 -10.21
N PHE A 83 7.63 1.37 -9.94
CA PHE A 83 6.69 2.37 -10.46
C PHE A 83 6.51 3.56 -9.52
N CYS A 84 7.23 3.58 -8.39
CA CYS A 84 7.17 4.66 -7.41
C CYS A 84 8.34 5.62 -7.59
N ASP A 85 8.05 6.85 -7.98
CA ASP A 85 9.09 7.89 -8.18
C ASP A 85 9.86 8.20 -6.89
N VAL A 86 9.24 8.09 -5.74
CA VAL A 86 9.90 8.28 -4.43
C VAL A 86 10.93 7.18 -4.19
N ALA A 87 10.55 5.93 -4.40
CA ALA A 87 11.43 4.79 -4.22
C ALA A 87 12.60 4.81 -5.22
N ASN A 88 12.33 5.16 -6.47
CA ASN A 88 13.35 5.28 -7.51
C ASN A 88 14.34 6.39 -7.17
N CYS A 89 13.84 7.56 -6.78
CA CYS A 89 14.69 8.68 -6.36
C CYS A 89 15.58 8.31 -5.17
N ALA A 90 15.06 7.62 -4.18
CA ALA A 90 15.85 7.18 -3.02
C ALA A 90 16.96 6.20 -3.43
N ARG A 91 16.67 5.27 -4.33
CA ARG A 91 17.67 4.32 -4.85
C ARG A 91 18.75 5.01 -5.69
N GLU A 92 18.35 5.92 -6.58
CA GLU A 92 19.27 6.70 -7.43
C GLU A 92 20.23 7.57 -6.61
N ASN A 93 19.77 8.08 -5.47
CA ASN A 93 20.59 8.88 -4.56
C ASN A 93 21.26 8.05 -3.46
N GLU A 94 21.12 6.73 -3.50
CA GLU A 94 21.73 5.80 -2.54
C GLU A 94 21.39 6.10 -1.07
N ILE A 95 20.18 6.63 -0.81
CA ILE A 95 19.68 6.93 0.54
C ILE A 95 18.75 5.82 1.04
N GLN A 96 18.76 5.57 2.33
CA GLN A 96 17.91 4.57 2.97
C GLN A 96 16.43 4.98 2.99
N GLY A 97 16.17 6.26 2.97
CA GLY A 97 14.83 6.82 2.90
C GLY A 97 14.87 8.34 2.82
N CYS A 98 13.71 8.92 2.53
CA CYS A 98 13.60 10.36 2.33
C CYS A 98 13.95 11.18 3.59
N TRP A 99 14.01 10.57 4.77
CA TRP A 99 14.51 11.21 5.99
C TRP A 99 15.97 11.66 5.89
N GLU A 100 16.76 11.07 5.00
CA GLU A 100 18.14 11.49 4.72
C GLU A 100 18.22 12.64 3.69
N CYS A 101 17.12 12.92 3.00
CA CYS A 101 17.02 14.04 2.06
C CYS A 101 16.64 15.32 2.82
N ASN A 102 17.26 16.44 2.44
CA ASN A 102 16.95 17.75 3.08
C ASN A 102 15.71 18.44 2.50
N GLU A 103 15.15 17.92 1.40
CA GLU A 103 14.05 18.55 0.66
C GLU A 103 12.72 17.78 0.76
N PHE A 104 12.63 16.78 1.63
CA PHE A 104 11.45 15.92 1.68
C PHE A 104 10.15 16.64 2.04
N SER A 105 10.22 17.70 2.86
CA SER A 105 9.04 18.44 3.32
C SER A 105 8.26 19.16 2.20
N ALA A 106 8.94 19.45 1.10
CA ALA A 106 8.35 20.13 -0.06
C ALA A 106 8.56 19.33 -1.37
N CYS A 107 8.77 18.02 -1.26
CA CYS A 107 9.06 17.17 -2.41
C CYS A 107 7.79 16.88 -3.23
N PRO A 108 7.72 17.34 -4.50
CA PRO A 108 6.52 17.11 -5.32
C PRO A 108 6.28 15.63 -5.67
N LYS A 109 7.30 14.78 -5.59
CA LYS A 109 7.14 13.35 -5.80
C LYS A 109 6.28 12.66 -4.73
N MET A 110 6.08 13.32 -3.58
CA MET A 110 5.25 12.82 -2.47
C MET A 110 3.83 13.40 -2.46
N ASP A 111 3.48 14.31 -3.36
CA ASP A 111 2.18 14.99 -3.36
C ASP A 111 1.01 14.01 -3.43
N PHE A 112 1.16 12.90 -4.16
CA PHE A 112 0.12 11.87 -4.25
C PHE A 112 -0.23 11.22 -2.91
N LEU A 113 0.69 11.19 -1.95
CA LEU A 113 0.48 10.62 -0.62
C LEU A 113 -0.49 11.45 0.22
N ALA A 114 -0.55 12.75 -0.02
CA ALA A 114 -1.42 13.65 0.73
C ALA A 114 -2.91 13.34 0.55
N HIS A 115 -3.32 12.75 -0.57
CA HIS A 115 -4.71 12.36 -0.82
C HIS A 115 -5.21 11.30 0.16
N VAL A 116 -4.35 10.44 0.65
CA VAL A 116 -4.70 9.34 1.57
C VAL A 116 -4.19 9.60 2.97
N HIS A 117 -2.99 10.15 3.10
CA HIS A 117 -2.25 10.23 4.35
C HIS A 117 -2.13 11.65 4.91
N GLY A 118 -2.66 12.67 4.21
CA GLY A 118 -2.47 14.07 4.63
C GLY A 118 -0.99 14.40 4.73
N ASP A 119 -0.55 14.82 5.91
CA ASP A 119 0.86 15.12 6.20
C ASP A 119 1.59 14.02 7.01
N ALA A 120 0.96 12.85 7.19
CA ALA A 120 1.51 11.77 8.01
C ALA A 120 2.91 11.35 7.57
N HIS A 121 3.14 11.19 6.28
CA HIS A 121 4.44 10.81 5.72
C HIS A 121 5.53 11.85 6.04
N VAL A 122 5.24 13.14 5.96
CA VAL A 122 6.19 14.21 6.31
C VAL A 122 6.53 14.17 7.80
N LYS A 123 5.52 14.08 8.66
CA LYS A 123 5.70 13.99 10.12
C LYS A 123 6.48 12.75 10.53
N ASN A 124 6.25 11.62 9.87
CA ASN A 124 7.01 10.41 10.08
C ASN A 124 8.48 10.60 9.68
N LEU A 125 8.75 11.20 8.53
CA LEU A 125 10.11 11.48 8.06
C LEU A 125 10.86 12.41 9.00
N GLU A 126 10.21 13.45 9.51
CA GLU A 126 10.78 14.35 10.53
C GLU A 126 11.15 13.58 11.79
N LYS A 127 10.24 12.74 12.28
CA LYS A 127 10.47 11.94 13.48
C LYS A 127 11.60 10.91 13.30
N ILE A 128 11.65 10.25 12.13
CA ILE A 128 12.73 9.31 11.80
C ILE A 128 14.08 10.04 11.75
N LYS A 129 14.12 11.23 11.14
CA LYS A 129 15.33 12.04 11.04
C LYS A 129 15.83 12.47 12.41
N ASP A 130 14.94 12.83 13.32
CA ASP A 130 15.29 13.36 14.65
C ASP A 130 15.61 12.25 15.65
N ALA A 131 14.88 11.16 15.66
CA ALA A 131 14.91 10.12 16.70
C ALA A 131 15.34 8.73 16.22
N GLY A 132 15.41 8.51 14.92
CA GLY A 132 15.71 7.23 14.30
C GLY A 132 14.51 6.31 14.14
N LEU A 133 14.68 5.27 13.32
CA LEU A 133 13.62 4.31 12.95
C LEU A 133 13.03 3.59 14.15
N GLU A 134 13.87 3.11 15.06
CA GLU A 134 13.44 2.33 16.22
C GLU A 134 12.51 3.13 17.14
N GLU A 135 12.91 4.36 17.46
CA GLU A 135 12.10 5.24 18.32
C GLU A 135 10.81 5.68 17.63
N TRP A 136 10.87 5.92 16.33
CA TRP A 136 9.67 6.23 15.54
C TRP A 136 8.67 5.06 15.55
N ILE A 137 9.12 3.81 15.33
CA ILE A 137 8.24 2.63 15.37
C ILE A 137 7.65 2.45 16.75
N ARG A 138 8.46 2.60 17.82
CA ARG A 138 8.00 2.49 19.20
C ARG A 138 6.96 3.57 19.55
N GLY A 139 7.12 4.76 19.02
CA GLY A 139 6.23 5.89 19.28
C GLY A 139 4.90 5.87 18.51
N GLY A 140 4.70 4.89 17.64
CA GLY A 140 3.52 4.75 16.79
C GLY A 140 3.60 5.60 15.53
N PRO A 141 3.93 4.99 14.38
CA PRO A 141 3.88 5.65 13.08
C PRO A 141 2.51 6.22 12.76
N LEU A 142 2.48 7.32 12.03
CA LEU A 142 1.25 7.91 11.50
C LEU A 142 0.93 7.29 10.13
N TRP A 143 -0.36 7.12 9.86
CA TRP A 143 -0.86 6.57 8.60
C TRP A 143 -1.76 7.54 7.83
#